data_3a25a2244589c34879d59c1ec72c2b61
#
_entry.id   3a25a2244589c34879d59c1ec72c2b61
#
_cell.length_a   1.000
_cell.length_b   1.000
_cell.length_c   1.000
_cell.angle_alpha   90.00
_cell.angle_beta   90.00
_cell.angle_gamma   90.00
#
_symmetry.space_group_name_H-M   'P 1'
#
loop_
_entity.id
_entity.type
_entity.pdbx_description
1 polymer ?
#
loop_
_entity_poly.entity_id
_entity_poly.type
_entity_poly.pdbx_seq_one_letter_code
_entity_poly.pdbx_strand_id
1 'polypeptide(L)'
;GDCLSQCLYSVTKALEFDPNDAEAHRIMGAIKLQEKDFDAAHFHHNKARELCPSDSYISAKCATALIFLGEPEEALKEIRRAEKINPFCSDELFEDEGIIHFCLGSYDKAVESFKKLKLPTINSLFYLAATYEKKEMFKEAEEILAQAQSHSGLSVSDFVATQKYRDLGRIQDLEISLMSI
;
A
#
# COMPACT_ATOMS: atom_id res chain seq x y z
N GLY A 1 14.24 -2.23 17.24
CA GLY A 1 14.31 -3.69 17.11
C GLY A 1 13.28 -4.39 17.97
N ASP A 2 12.80 -3.74 19.00
CA ASP A 2 12.03 -4.38 20.06
C ASP A 2 10.53 -4.55 19.72
N CYS A 3 9.92 -3.55 19.13
CA CYS A 3 8.46 -3.56 18.87
C CYS A 3 8.06 -4.62 17.82
N LEU A 4 8.79 -4.75 16.73
CA LEU A 4 8.50 -5.75 15.69
C LEU A 4 8.70 -7.18 16.21
N SER A 5 9.74 -7.41 17.01
CA SER A 5 10.01 -8.71 17.63
C SER A 5 8.93 -9.11 18.63
N GLN A 6 8.44 -8.16 19.43
CA GLN A 6 7.32 -8.38 20.34
C GLN A 6 6.02 -8.68 19.60
N CYS A 7 5.74 -7.95 18.51
CA CYS A 7 4.59 -8.21 17.66
C CYS A 7 4.66 -9.60 17.03
N LEU A 8 5.81 -9.97 16.48
CA LEU A 8 6.04 -11.31 15.90
C LEU A 8 5.83 -12.41 16.96
N TYR A 9 6.38 -12.25 18.17
CA TYR A 9 6.17 -13.21 19.24
C TYR A 9 4.68 -13.36 19.58
N SER A 10 3.98 -12.24 19.75
CA SER A 10 2.55 -12.25 20.15
C SER A 10 1.67 -12.90 19.09
N VAL A 11 1.90 -12.55 17.81
CA VAL A 11 1.11 -13.13 16.71
C VAL A 11 1.42 -14.59 16.47
N THR A 12 2.66 -15.01 16.68
CA THR A 12 3.04 -16.43 16.63
C THR A 12 2.30 -17.22 17.72
N LYS A 13 2.23 -16.68 18.93
CA LYS A 13 1.47 -17.31 20.03
C LYS A 13 -0.03 -17.35 19.75
N ALA A 14 -0.60 -16.31 19.13
CA ALA A 14 -1.99 -16.33 18.72
C ALA A 14 -2.28 -17.47 17.72
N LEU A 15 -1.43 -17.65 16.71
CA LEU A 15 -1.56 -18.72 15.71
C LEU A 15 -1.27 -20.12 16.28
N GLU A 16 -0.42 -20.25 17.30
CA GLU A 16 -0.25 -21.51 18.03
C GLU A 16 -1.52 -21.90 18.80
N PHE A 17 -2.21 -20.90 19.36
CA PHE A 17 -3.46 -21.09 20.11
C PHE A 17 -4.66 -21.32 19.18
N ASP A 18 -4.80 -20.49 18.15
CA ASP A 18 -5.85 -20.62 17.13
C ASP A 18 -5.24 -20.47 15.73
N PRO A 19 -4.96 -21.58 15.02
CA PRO A 19 -4.45 -21.56 13.65
C PRO A 19 -5.41 -20.96 12.61
N ASN A 20 -6.65 -20.63 12.99
CA ASN A 20 -7.65 -20.02 12.12
C ASN A 20 -8.02 -18.58 12.56
N ASP A 21 -7.20 -17.93 13.36
CA ASP A 21 -7.37 -16.52 13.69
C ASP A 21 -7.01 -15.66 12.45
N ALA A 22 -8.05 -15.09 11.84
CA ALA A 22 -7.91 -14.27 10.62
C ALA A 22 -7.07 -13.00 10.87
N GLU A 23 -7.24 -12.36 12.02
CA GLU A 23 -6.50 -11.15 12.36
C GLU A 23 -5.01 -11.46 12.63
N ALA A 24 -4.72 -12.56 13.31
CA ALA A 24 -3.35 -13.03 13.49
C ALA A 24 -2.68 -13.33 12.16
N HIS A 25 -3.39 -13.98 11.22
CA HIS A 25 -2.89 -14.17 9.85
C HIS A 25 -2.63 -12.86 9.14
N ARG A 26 -3.55 -11.89 9.21
CA ARG A 26 -3.37 -10.57 8.61
C ARG A 26 -2.12 -9.86 9.16
N ILE A 27 -1.92 -9.87 10.47
CA ILE A 27 -0.76 -9.25 11.13
C ILE A 27 0.53 -9.98 10.73
N MET A 28 0.52 -11.32 10.73
CA MET A 28 1.69 -12.11 10.29
C MET A 28 2.05 -11.79 8.85
N GLY A 29 1.07 -11.67 7.94
CA GLY A 29 1.29 -11.25 6.56
C GLY A 29 1.97 -9.89 6.46
N ALA A 30 1.54 -8.91 7.25
CA ALA A 30 2.17 -7.59 7.29
C ALA A 30 3.62 -7.63 7.81
N ILE A 31 3.91 -8.46 8.83
CA ILE A 31 5.27 -8.67 9.32
C ILE A 31 6.14 -9.29 8.23
N LYS A 32 5.65 -10.33 7.55
CA LYS A 32 6.38 -11.01 6.47
C LYS A 32 6.67 -10.07 5.29
N LEU A 33 5.74 -9.17 4.96
CA LEU A 33 5.97 -8.13 3.97
C LEU A 33 7.11 -7.18 4.40
N GLN A 34 7.18 -6.81 5.69
CA GLN A 34 8.28 -6.01 6.25
C GLN A 34 9.63 -6.72 6.15
N GLU A 35 9.64 -8.03 6.35
CA GLU A 35 10.82 -8.89 6.23
C GLU A 35 11.19 -9.18 4.77
N LYS A 36 10.38 -8.74 3.80
CA LYS A 36 10.47 -9.06 2.37
C LYS A 36 10.34 -10.57 2.07
N ASP A 37 9.71 -11.31 2.98
CA ASP A 37 9.29 -12.69 2.75
C ASP A 37 7.92 -12.67 2.04
N PHE A 38 7.98 -12.40 0.73
CA PHE A 38 6.79 -12.14 -0.08
C PHE A 38 5.87 -13.38 -0.20
N ASP A 39 6.44 -14.59 -0.22
CA ASP A 39 5.65 -15.80 -0.34
C ASP A 39 4.88 -16.10 0.96
N ALA A 40 5.52 -15.93 2.11
CA ALA A 40 4.84 -16.03 3.40
C ALA A 40 3.81 -14.90 3.59
N ALA A 41 4.11 -13.67 3.16
CA ALA A 41 3.17 -12.55 3.19
C ALA A 41 1.90 -12.87 2.37
N HIS A 42 2.06 -13.35 1.14
CA HIS A 42 0.95 -13.76 0.27
C HIS A 42 0.11 -14.88 0.90
N PHE A 43 0.76 -15.93 1.43
CA PHE A 43 0.07 -17.01 2.12
C PHE A 43 -0.81 -16.50 3.27
N HIS A 44 -0.24 -15.69 4.16
CA HIS A 44 -0.94 -15.23 5.35
C HIS A 44 -2.09 -14.26 5.02
N HIS A 45 -1.91 -13.34 4.08
CA HIS A 45 -2.99 -12.45 3.64
C HIS A 45 -4.14 -13.23 2.96
N ASN A 46 -3.83 -14.21 2.11
CA ASN A 46 -4.86 -15.07 1.52
C ASN A 46 -5.62 -15.87 2.59
N LYS A 47 -4.90 -16.41 3.57
CA LYS A 47 -5.52 -17.16 4.67
C LYS A 47 -6.46 -16.28 5.50
N ALA A 48 -6.05 -15.04 5.83
CA ALA A 48 -6.92 -14.09 6.52
C ALA A 48 -8.21 -13.83 5.74
N ARG A 49 -8.11 -13.60 4.44
CA ARG A 49 -9.26 -13.37 3.54
C ARG A 49 -10.19 -14.59 3.45
N GLU A 50 -9.65 -15.80 3.38
CA GLU A 50 -10.43 -17.03 3.37
C GLU A 50 -11.22 -17.22 4.67
N LEU A 51 -10.60 -16.91 5.80
CA LEU A 51 -11.21 -17.07 7.13
C LEU A 51 -12.30 -16.04 7.40
N CYS A 52 -12.13 -14.80 6.96
CA CYS A 52 -13.07 -13.70 7.15
C CYS A 52 -13.43 -12.98 5.83
N PRO A 53 -14.15 -13.65 4.91
CA PRO A 53 -14.42 -13.09 3.58
C PRO A 53 -15.37 -11.88 3.58
N SER A 54 -16.09 -11.63 4.67
CA SER A 54 -17.03 -10.50 4.79
C SER A 54 -16.47 -9.34 5.62
N ASP A 55 -15.18 -9.35 5.92
CA ASP A 55 -14.51 -8.27 6.63
C ASP A 55 -13.88 -7.29 5.65
N SER A 56 -14.39 -6.04 5.64
CA SER A 56 -13.91 -4.97 4.76
C SER A 56 -12.48 -4.54 5.09
N TYR A 57 -12.10 -4.56 6.37
CA TYR A 57 -10.78 -4.18 6.80
C TYR A 57 -9.73 -5.22 6.36
N ILE A 58 -10.03 -6.52 6.52
CA ILE A 58 -9.17 -7.59 6.02
C ILE A 58 -9.02 -7.50 4.50
N SER A 59 -10.11 -7.29 3.76
CA SER A 59 -10.06 -7.11 2.30
C SER A 59 -9.18 -5.91 1.91
N ALA A 60 -9.31 -4.77 2.60
CA ALA A 60 -8.48 -3.59 2.38
C ALA A 60 -6.99 -3.88 2.63
N LYS A 61 -6.65 -4.53 3.74
CA LYS A 61 -5.25 -4.86 4.05
C LYS A 61 -4.66 -5.93 3.12
N CYS A 62 -5.48 -6.84 2.61
CA CYS A 62 -5.07 -7.74 1.54
C CYS A 62 -4.76 -6.97 0.24
N ALA A 63 -5.58 -5.96 -0.11
CA ALA A 63 -5.31 -5.10 -1.27
C ALA A 63 -3.97 -4.37 -1.13
N THR A 64 -3.70 -3.75 0.03
CA THR A 64 -2.41 -3.11 0.32
C THR A 64 -1.24 -4.08 0.12
N ALA A 65 -1.36 -5.32 0.62
CA ALA A 65 -0.32 -6.33 0.44
C ALA A 65 -0.11 -6.71 -1.03
N LEU A 66 -1.19 -6.89 -1.79
CA LEU A 66 -1.16 -7.25 -3.20
C LEU A 66 -0.48 -6.18 -4.08
N ILE A 67 -0.56 -4.88 -3.70
CA ILE A 67 0.19 -3.81 -4.35
C ILE A 67 1.70 -4.12 -4.31
N PHE A 68 2.21 -4.42 -3.11
CA PHE A 68 3.63 -4.69 -2.90
C PHE A 68 4.08 -6.05 -3.46
N LEU A 69 3.16 -7.01 -3.54
CA LEU A 69 3.39 -8.31 -4.19
C LEU A 69 3.44 -8.21 -5.72
N GLY A 70 3.04 -7.07 -6.30
CA GLY A 70 3.05 -6.85 -7.74
C GLY A 70 1.79 -7.33 -8.46
N GLU A 71 0.68 -7.44 -7.74
CA GLU A 71 -0.61 -7.94 -8.24
C GLU A 71 -1.70 -6.83 -8.20
N PRO A 72 -1.51 -5.69 -8.90
CA PRO A 72 -2.40 -4.54 -8.78
C PRO A 72 -3.82 -4.80 -9.31
N GLU A 73 -4.01 -5.70 -10.28
CA GLU A 73 -5.33 -6.08 -10.78
C GLU A 73 -6.15 -6.80 -9.69
N GLU A 74 -5.52 -7.71 -8.95
CA GLU A 74 -6.15 -8.41 -7.83
C GLU A 74 -6.38 -7.44 -6.66
N ALA A 75 -5.41 -6.55 -6.38
CA ALA A 75 -5.56 -5.51 -5.39
C ALA A 75 -6.81 -4.64 -5.66
N LEU A 76 -7.04 -4.25 -6.92
CA LEU A 76 -8.22 -3.46 -7.30
C LEU A 76 -9.54 -4.22 -7.07
N LYS A 77 -9.55 -5.54 -7.25
CA LYS A 77 -10.73 -6.37 -6.94
C LYS A 77 -11.02 -6.38 -5.44
N GLU A 78 -9.98 -6.48 -4.61
CA GLU A 78 -10.14 -6.46 -3.15
C GLU A 78 -10.56 -5.08 -2.63
N ILE A 79 -10.08 -3.96 -3.20
CA ILE A 79 -10.58 -2.61 -2.89
C ILE A 79 -12.08 -2.52 -3.17
N ARG A 80 -12.51 -2.92 -4.37
CA ARG A 80 -13.94 -2.90 -4.73
C ARG A 80 -14.79 -3.81 -3.86
N ARG A 81 -14.22 -4.91 -3.37
CA ARG A 81 -14.87 -5.80 -2.42
C ARG A 81 -15.04 -5.12 -1.06
N ALA A 82 -13.96 -4.51 -0.54
CA ALA A 82 -14.00 -3.76 0.72
C ALA A 82 -15.06 -2.65 0.69
N GLU A 83 -15.12 -1.88 -0.41
CA GLU A 83 -16.13 -0.82 -0.62
C GLU A 83 -17.58 -1.36 -0.62
N LYS A 84 -17.80 -2.52 -1.25
CA LYS A 84 -19.15 -3.16 -1.25
C LYS A 84 -19.57 -3.63 0.14
N ILE A 85 -18.63 -4.13 0.94
CA ILE A 85 -18.89 -4.59 2.31
C ILE A 85 -19.15 -3.37 3.22
N ASN A 86 -18.34 -2.33 3.10
CA ASN A 86 -18.46 -1.10 3.86
C ASN A 86 -18.34 0.13 2.95
N PRO A 87 -19.47 0.72 2.52
CA PRO A 87 -19.46 1.92 1.68
C PRO A 87 -18.91 3.18 2.38
N PHE A 88 -18.77 3.16 3.70
CA PHE A 88 -18.18 4.25 4.50
C PHE A 88 -16.71 3.97 4.81
N CYS A 89 -15.96 3.57 3.77
CA CYS A 89 -14.56 3.23 3.90
C CYS A 89 -13.69 4.43 4.33
N SER A 90 -12.53 4.11 4.91
CA SER A 90 -11.55 5.11 5.33
C SER A 90 -10.81 5.73 4.15
N ASP A 91 -10.19 6.88 4.38
CA ASP A 91 -9.31 7.55 3.41
C ASP A 91 -8.17 6.61 2.92
N GLU A 92 -7.74 5.62 3.73
CA GLU A 92 -6.73 4.63 3.35
C GLU A 92 -7.09 3.87 2.06
N LEU A 93 -8.37 3.57 1.84
CA LEU A 93 -8.81 2.90 0.60
C LEU A 93 -8.58 3.76 -0.64
N PHE A 94 -8.77 5.07 -0.54
CA PHE A 94 -8.51 5.99 -1.66
C PHE A 94 -7.02 6.13 -1.94
N GLU A 95 -6.17 6.06 -0.91
CA GLU A 95 -4.72 6.03 -1.08
C GLU A 95 -4.29 4.77 -1.83
N ASP A 96 -4.70 3.60 -1.35
CA ASP A 96 -4.40 2.31 -1.98
C ASP A 96 -4.94 2.25 -3.42
N GLU A 97 -6.18 2.71 -3.67
CA GLU A 97 -6.76 2.80 -5.02
C GLU A 97 -5.90 3.70 -5.94
N GLY A 98 -5.43 4.82 -5.44
CA GLY A 98 -4.55 5.73 -6.17
C GLY A 98 -3.23 5.06 -6.55
N ILE A 99 -2.58 4.36 -5.61
CA ILE A 99 -1.34 3.62 -5.84
C ILE A 99 -1.57 2.48 -6.85
N ILE A 100 -2.67 1.73 -6.71
CA ILE A 100 -3.04 0.68 -7.66
C ILE A 100 -3.16 1.25 -9.07
N HIS A 101 -3.89 2.36 -9.23
CA HIS A 101 -4.06 2.99 -10.53
C HIS A 101 -2.74 3.55 -11.09
N PHE A 102 -1.84 4.06 -10.25
CA PHE A 102 -0.48 4.40 -10.66
C PHE A 102 0.26 3.17 -11.20
N CYS A 103 0.26 2.05 -10.47
CA CYS A 103 0.89 0.80 -10.89
C CYS A 103 0.31 0.22 -12.19
N LEU A 104 -0.96 0.49 -12.48
CA LEU A 104 -1.67 0.08 -13.70
C LEU A 104 -1.51 1.06 -14.86
N GLY A 105 -0.77 2.16 -14.68
CA GLY A 105 -0.63 3.22 -15.70
C GLY A 105 -1.93 4.03 -15.94
N SER A 106 -2.92 3.89 -15.08
CA SER A 106 -4.20 4.59 -15.16
C SER A 106 -4.14 5.94 -14.42
N TYR A 107 -3.25 6.82 -14.86
CA TYR A 107 -2.85 8.01 -14.10
C TYR A 107 -3.99 9.00 -13.82
N ASP A 108 -4.98 9.14 -14.72
CA ASP A 108 -6.16 9.98 -14.47
C ASP A 108 -6.95 9.48 -13.25
N LYS A 109 -7.18 8.17 -13.17
CA LYS A 109 -7.88 7.55 -12.04
C LYS A 109 -7.05 7.64 -10.76
N ALA A 110 -5.71 7.49 -10.86
CA ALA A 110 -4.84 7.67 -9.71
C ALA A 110 -4.99 9.07 -9.10
N VAL A 111 -4.96 10.13 -9.93
CA VAL A 111 -5.19 11.51 -9.48
C VAL A 111 -6.58 11.67 -8.85
N GLU A 112 -7.63 11.10 -9.48
CA GLU A 112 -8.99 11.16 -8.93
C GLU A 112 -9.07 10.51 -7.54
N SER A 113 -8.43 9.35 -7.34
CA SER A 113 -8.44 8.65 -6.06
C SER A 113 -7.65 9.43 -4.98
N PHE A 114 -6.46 9.93 -5.29
CA PHE A 114 -5.70 10.76 -4.35
C PHE A 114 -6.44 12.06 -3.96
N LYS A 115 -7.21 12.67 -4.87
CA LYS A 115 -8.02 13.87 -4.58
C LYS A 115 -9.22 13.63 -3.66
N LYS A 116 -9.62 12.37 -3.44
CA LYS A 116 -10.68 12.03 -2.48
C LYS A 116 -10.18 12.05 -1.03
N LEU A 117 -8.85 12.00 -0.83
CA LEU A 117 -8.25 12.04 0.51
C LEU A 117 -8.55 13.37 1.20
N LYS A 118 -9.12 13.31 2.39
CA LYS A 118 -9.35 14.50 3.24
C LYS A 118 -8.05 15.03 3.80
N LEU A 119 -7.15 14.12 4.18
CA LEU A 119 -5.83 14.41 4.69
C LEU A 119 -4.81 13.56 3.93
N PRO A 120 -4.09 14.15 2.95
CA PRO A 120 -3.05 13.44 2.23
C PRO A 120 -1.94 12.96 3.18
N THR A 121 -1.54 11.72 3.02
CA THR A 121 -0.38 11.15 3.72
C THR A 121 0.90 11.50 2.97
N ILE A 122 2.05 11.33 3.62
CA ILE A 122 3.35 11.49 2.95
C ILE A 122 3.46 10.54 1.75
N ASN A 123 3.00 9.30 1.92
CA ASN A 123 3.00 8.29 0.87
C ASN A 123 2.16 8.72 -0.33
N SER A 124 0.90 9.15 -0.10
CA SER A 124 0.01 9.63 -1.17
C SER A 124 0.56 10.86 -1.90
N LEU A 125 1.27 11.77 -1.22
CA LEU A 125 1.87 12.93 -1.85
C LEU A 125 3.01 12.54 -2.80
N PHE A 126 3.91 11.63 -2.41
CA PHE A 126 4.97 11.16 -3.31
C PHE A 126 4.40 10.45 -4.53
N TYR A 127 3.40 9.56 -4.35
CA TYR A 127 2.75 8.90 -5.48
C TYR A 127 1.96 9.85 -6.38
N LEU A 128 1.33 10.88 -5.81
CA LEU A 128 0.63 11.91 -6.60
C LEU A 128 1.62 12.75 -7.42
N ALA A 129 2.78 13.13 -6.84
CA ALA A 129 3.84 13.82 -7.58
C ALA A 129 4.33 12.98 -8.76
N ALA A 130 4.66 11.71 -8.52
CA ALA A 130 5.06 10.77 -9.59
C ALA A 130 3.94 10.59 -10.63
N THR A 131 2.67 10.61 -10.20
CA THR A 131 1.53 10.51 -11.12
C THR A 131 1.41 11.74 -12.01
N TYR A 132 1.63 12.94 -11.48
CA TYR A 132 1.63 14.18 -12.27
C TYR A 132 2.81 14.21 -13.24
N GLU A 133 4.00 13.73 -12.84
CA GLU A 133 5.14 13.59 -13.75
C GLU A 133 4.80 12.69 -14.95
N LYS A 134 4.23 11.49 -14.70
CA LYS A 134 3.78 10.57 -15.76
C LYS A 134 2.71 11.18 -16.70
N LYS A 135 2.01 12.19 -16.24
CA LYS A 135 1.03 12.96 -17.04
C LYS A 135 1.62 14.20 -17.70
N GLU A 136 2.92 14.42 -17.58
CA GLU A 136 3.62 15.61 -18.11
C GLU A 136 3.10 16.93 -17.48
N MET A 137 2.51 16.85 -16.28
CA MET A 137 2.02 17.99 -15.50
C MET A 137 3.12 18.43 -14.51
N PHE A 138 4.25 18.88 -15.06
CA PHE A 138 5.49 19.08 -14.30
C PHE A 138 5.38 20.11 -13.18
N LYS A 139 4.61 21.18 -13.41
CA LYS A 139 4.40 22.22 -12.39
C LYS A 139 3.67 21.67 -11.16
N GLU A 140 2.60 20.93 -11.38
CA GLU A 140 1.85 20.27 -10.31
C GLU A 140 2.70 19.20 -9.62
N ALA A 141 3.53 18.48 -10.38
CA ALA A 141 4.46 17.51 -9.82
C ALA A 141 5.47 18.16 -8.86
N GLU A 142 6.11 19.27 -9.28
CA GLU A 142 7.04 20.05 -8.44
C GLU A 142 6.37 20.56 -7.15
N GLU A 143 5.17 21.15 -7.25
CA GLU A 143 4.44 21.67 -6.11
C GLU A 143 4.12 20.57 -5.08
N ILE A 144 3.63 19.41 -5.54
CA ILE A 144 3.29 18.28 -4.67
C ILE A 144 4.54 17.62 -4.08
N LEU A 145 5.60 17.46 -4.86
CA LEU A 145 6.86 16.90 -4.35
C LEU A 145 7.48 17.80 -3.27
N ALA A 146 7.51 19.11 -3.50
CA ALA A 146 7.98 20.06 -2.50
C ALA A 146 7.14 19.99 -1.21
N GLN A 147 5.83 19.84 -1.33
CA GLN A 147 4.94 19.62 -0.18
C GLN A 147 5.29 18.32 0.56
N ALA A 148 5.47 17.20 -0.15
CA ALA A 148 5.81 15.91 0.45
C ALA A 148 7.12 16.00 1.23
N GLN A 149 8.15 16.58 0.63
CA GLN A 149 9.47 16.75 1.25
C GLN A 149 9.45 17.70 2.46
N SER A 150 8.71 18.81 2.34
CA SER A 150 8.57 19.79 3.44
C SER A 150 7.88 19.17 4.66
N HIS A 151 6.86 18.34 4.47
CA HIS A 151 6.13 17.72 5.57
C HIS A 151 6.87 16.53 6.20
N SER A 152 7.68 15.80 5.43
CA SER A 152 8.34 14.59 5.88
C SER A 152 9.81 14.80 6.28
N GLY A 153 10.49 15.77 5.69
CA GLY A 153 11.94 15.89 5.73
C GLY A 153 12.68 14.80 4.92
N LEU A 154 11.96 13.95 4.18
CA LEU A 154 12.55 12.87 3.40
C LEU A 154 12.99 13.36 2.02
N SER A 155 14.17 12.91 1.58
CA SER A 155 14.54 12.97 0.18
C SER A 155 13.75 11.92 -0.64
N VAL A 156 13.77 12.04 -1.96
CA VAL A 156 13.19 11.02 -2.86
C VAL A 156 13.82 9.65 -2.58
N SER A 157 15.14 9.58 -2.47
CA SER A 157 15.85 8.32 -2.19
C SER A 157 15.47 7.71 -0.85
N ASP A 158 15.30 8.53 0.20
CA ASP A 158 14.87 8.06 1.51
C ASP A 158 13.44 7.48 1.44
N PHE A 159 12.53 8.18 0.75
CA PHE A 159 11.17 7.69 0.55
C PHE A 159 11.16 6.37 -0.22
N VAL A 160 11.84 6.29 -1.35
CA VAL A 160 11.92 5.09 -2.20
C VAL A 160 12.48 3.90 -1.41
N ALA A 161 13.48 4.12 -0.56
CA ALA A 161 14.04 3.07 0.31
C ALA A 161 13.03 2.46 1.30
N THR A 162 11.96 3.18 1.63
CA THR A 162 10.87 2.66 2.47
C THR A 162 9.94 1.71 1.73
N GLN A 163 9.92 1.74 0.39
CA GLN A 163 9.01 0.96 -0.43
C GLN A 163 9.41 -0.52 -0.48
N LYS A 164 8.43 -1.42 -0.44
CA LYS A 164 8.65 -2.87 -0.24
C LYS A 164 8.08 -3.72 -1.36
N TYR A 165 8.22 -3.25 -2.59
CA TYR A 165 7.78 -4.03 -3.74
C TYR A 165 8.62 -5.29 -3.95
N ARG A 166 7.94 -6.39 -4.29
CA ARG A 166 8.56 -7.62 -4.78
C ARG A 166 9.28 -7.39 -6.11
N ASP A 167 8.65 -6.63 -6.99
CA ASP A 167 9.20 -6.23 -8.28
C ASP A 167 10.04 -4.94 -8.13
N LEU A 168 11.35 -5.08 -8.20
CA LEU A 168 12.29 -3.96 -8.12
C LEU A 168 12.13 -2.96 -9.28
N GLY A 169 11.60 -3.40 -10.44
CA GLY A 169 11.30 -2.52 -11.56
C GLY A 169 10.27 -1.44 -11.20
N ARG A 170 9.31 -1.75 -10.34
CA ARG A 170 8.33 -0.77 -9.84
C ARG A 170 8.96 0.29 -8.93
N ILE A 171 9.94 -0.12 -8.12
CA ILE A 171 10.70 0.81 -7.28
C ILE A 171 11.51 1.75 -8.17
N GLN A 172 12.19 1.22 -9.19
CA GLN A 172 12.97 2.01 -10.13
C GLN A 172 12.10 2.97 -10.94
N ASP A 173 10.94 2.53 -11.42
CA ASP A 173 10.01 3.39 -12.16
C ASP A 173 9.50 4.55 -11.30
N LEU A 174 9.14 4.29 -10.05
CA LEU A 174 8.76 5.32 -9.08
C LEU A 174 9.92 6.29 -8.81
N GLU A 175 11.13 5.78 -8.59
CA GLU A 175 12.32 6.59 -8.35
C GLU A 175 12.65 7.49 -9.54
N ILE A 176 12.64 6.93 -10.76
CA ILE A 176 12.88 7.68 -11.99
C ILE A 176 11.84 8.80 -12.13
N SER A 177 10.57 8.51 -11.93
CA SER A 177 9.51 9.52 -12.01
C SER A 177 9.72 10.67 -11.02
N LEU A 178 10.09 10.36 -9.79
CA LEU A 178 10.29 11.37 -8.75
C LEU A 178 11.61 12.15 -8.91
N MET A 179 12.64 11.54 -9.48
CA MET A 179 13.94 12.19 -9.74
C MET A 179 13.93 13.05 -10.99
N SER A 180 12.95 12.89 -11.88
CA SER A 180 12.81 13.71 -13.08
C SER A 180 12.02 15.01 -12.87
N ILE A 181 11.42 15.17 -11.68
CA ILE A 181 10.75 16.40 -11.23
C ILE A 181 11.79 17.43 -10.74
#